data_5a57dd2350005854b6963ab289c2227b
#
_entry.id   5a57dd2350005854b6963ab289c2227b
#
_cell.length_a   1.000
_cell.length_b   1.000
_cell.length_c   1.000
_cell.angle_alpha   90.00
_cell.angle_beta   90.00
_cell.angle_gamma   90.00
#
_symmetry.space_group_name_H-M   'P 1'
#
loop_
_entity.id
_entity.type
_entity.pdbx_description
1 polymer ?
#
loop_
_entity_poly.entity_id
_entity_poly.type
_entity_poly.pdbx_seq_one_letter_code
_entity_poly.pdbx_strand_id
1 'polypeptide(L)'
;MPYKGTAPAITDAVGGQLDFVISTAAPMVPHVQSGKLRALAVTGAQRSDQLPEVPTVLETRVVSDPYDVWYGLLSPAAVPAPVLERLQQASAQVMQDADLRARLQKAGYELRTVSAAEFGTEIRRDLDRWTRVVQQAGIERE
;
A
#
# COMPACT_ATOMS: atom_id res chain seq x y z
N MET A 1 0.30 10.69 16.86
CA MET A 1 1.72 11.09 17.01
C MET A 1 2.42 10.88 15.68
N PRO A 2 3.17 11.84 15.16
CA PRO A 2 3.99 11.66 13.97
C PRO A 2 5.24 10.84 14.31
N TYR A 3 5.56 9.85 13.46
CA TYR A 3 6.75 9.02 13.56
C TYR A 3 7.63 9.21 12.32
N LYS A 4 8.94 9.07 12.48
CA LYS A 4 9.89 9.07 11.35
C LYS A 4 9.90 7.70 10.64
N GLY A 5 8.72 7.23 10.19
CA GLY A 5 8.55 5.96 9.50
C GLY A 5 7.77 4.92 10.31
N THR A 6 7.51 3.76 9.69
CA THR A 6 6.64 2.71 10.24
C THR A 6 7.29 1.90 11.36
N ALA A 7 8.60 1.63 11.29
CA ALA A 7 9.28 0.75 12.24
C ALA A 7 9.18 1.23 13.71
N PRO A 8 9.47 2.50 14.06
CA PRO A 8 9.33 2.97 15.42
C PRO A 8 7.86 2.95 15.90
N ALA A 9 6.90 3.26 15.04
CA ALA A 9 5.47 3.19 15.38
C ALA A 9 5.02 1.76 15.73
N ILE A 10 5.49 0.77 14.98
CA ILE A 10 5.21 -0.64 15.26
C ILE A 10 5.85 -1.08 16.57
N THR A 11 7.09 -0.65 16.84
CA THR A 11 7.77 -0.96 18.10
C THR A 11 6.98 -0.44 19.30
N ASP A 12 6.51 0.80 19.23
CA ASP A 12 5.73 1.42 20.31
C ASP A 12 4.35 0.76 20.45
N ALA A 13 3.70 0.36 19.36
CA ALA A 13 2.46 -0.39 19.41
C ALA A 13 2.65 -1.76 20.07
N VAL A 14 3.71 -2.50 19.72
CA VAL A 14 4.06 -3.79 20.34
C VAL A 14 4.42 -3.61 21.81
N GLY A 15 5.04 -2.48 22.16
CA GLY A 15 5.39 -2.11 23.54
C GLY A 15 4.21 -1.58 24.37
N GLY A 16 3.01 -1.46 23.78
CA GLY A 16 1.82 -0.94 24.48
C GLY A 16 1.82 0.58 24.71
N GLN A 17 2.68 1.31 24.01
CA GLN A 17 2.74 2.78 24.05
C GLN A 17 1.67 3.43 23.16
N LEU A 18 1.08 2.66 22.25
CA LEU A 18 0.01 3.09 21.35
C LEU A 18 -1.19 2.15 21.48
N ASP A 19 -2.39 2.72 21.49
CA ASP A 19 -3.64 1.98 21.48
C ASP A 19 -3.89 1.27 20.15
N PHE A 20 -3.47 1.89 19.04
CA PHE A 20 -3.55 1.32 17.69
C PHE A 20 -2.51 1.94 16.76
N VAL A 21 -2.23 1.25 15.64
CA VAL A 21 -1.36 1.71 14.58
C VAL A 21 -1.96 1.34 13.22
N ILE A 22 -1.84 2.26 12.25
CA ILE A 22 -2.15 2.01 10.84
C ILE A 22 -0.83 2.01 10.08
N SER A 23 -0.55 0.93 9.34
CA SER A 23 0.69 0.77 8.59
C SER A 23 0.46 -0.18 7.40
N THR A 24 1.47 -0.31 6.53
CA THR A 24 1.47 -1.36 5.52
C THR A 24 1.49 -2.74 6.17
N ALA A 25 0.87 -3.74 5.54
CA ALA A 25 0.71 -5.07 6.13
C ALA A 25 2.05 -5.80 6.36
N ALA A 26 2.96 -5.72 5.40
CA ALA A 26 4.22 -6.48 5.39
C ALA A 26 5.00 -6.47 6.73
N PRO A 27 5.33 -5.31 7.33
CA PRO A 27 6.05 -5.28 8.60
C PRO A 27 5.19 -5.68 9.80
N MET A 28 3.86 -5.72 9.67
CA MET A 28 2.93 -6.06 10.76
C MET A 28 2.61 -7.55 10.86
N VAL A 29 2.62 -8.27 9.73
CA VAL A 29 2.26 -9.69 9.67
C VAL A 29 2.99 -10.56 10.71
N PRO A 30 4.31 -10.47 10.90
CA PRO A 30 5.01 -11.27 11.92
C PRO A 30 4.53 -11.01 13.34
N HIS A 31 4.15 -9.78 13.66
CA HIS A 31 3.64 -9.40 14.98
C HIS A 31 2.21 -9.90 15.21
N VAL A 32 1.39 -9.91 14.16
CA VAL A 32 0.04 -10.49 14.20
C VAL A 32 0.13 -12.01 14.35
N GLN A 33 0.96 -12.68 13.56
CA GLN A 33 1.14 -14.14 13.64
C GLN A 33 1.71 -14.60 14.98
N SER A 34 2.58 -13.81 15.62
CA SER A 34 3.09 -14.09 16.97
C SER A 34 2.14 -13.66 18.10
N GLY A 35 0.97 -13.13 17.79
CA GLY A 35 -0.01 -12.68 18.80
C GLY A 35 0.36 -11.40 19.56
N LYS A 36 1.44 -10.70 19.16
CA LYS A 36 1.86 -9.43 19.78
C LYS A 36 0.98 -8.26 19.35
N LEU A 37 0.40 -8.32 18.16
CA LEU A 37 -0.59 -7.37 17.65
C LEU A 37 -1.83 -8.13 17.20
N ARG A 38 -2.97 -7.48 17.29
CA ARG A 38 -4.23 -7.96 16.72
C ARG A 38 -4.61 -7.10 15.52
N ALA A 39 -4.66 -7.70 14.32
CA ALA A 39 -5.17 -7.02 13.16
C ALA A 39 -6.70 -6.84 13.29
N LEU A 40 -7.18 -5.64 13.07
CA LEU A 40 -8.60 -5.28 13.17
C LEU A 40 -9.28 -5.28 11.81
N ALA A 41 -8.62 -4.71 10.81
CA ALA A 41 -9.08 -4.68 9.42
C ALA A 41 -7.92 -4.37 8.48
N VAL A 42 -8.08 -4.73 7.20
CA VAL A 42 -7.23 -4.26 6.09
C VAL A 42 -7.97 -3.19 5.28
N THR A 43 -7.24 -2.21 4.77
CA THR A 43 -7.81 -1.04 4.08
C THR A 43 -8.13 -1.30 2.61
N GLY A 44 -7.60 -2.37 2.02
CA GLY A 44 -7.84 -2.77 0.65
C GLY A 44 -9.28 -3.22 0.37
N ALA A 45 -9.63 -3.31 -0.91
CA ALA A 45 -10.92 -3.79 -1.35
C ALA A 45 -11.14 -5.30 -1.11
N GLN A 46 -10.04 -6.05 -0.96
CA GLN A 46 -10.02 -7.49 -0.71
C GLN A 46 -9.21 -7.79 0.54
N ARG A 47 -9.47 -8.94 1.15
CA ARG A 47 -8.66 -9.42 2.28
C ARG A 47 -7.24 -9.75 1.80
N SER A 48 -6.28 -9.57 2.68
CA SER A 48 -4.88 -9.93 2.40
C SER A 48 -4.70 -11.46 2.42
N ASP A 49 -3.99 -12.01 1.43
CA ASP A 49 -3.62 -13.43 1.40
C ASP A 49 -2.79 -13.86 2.62
N GLN A 50 -2.07 -12.91 3.24
CA GLN A 50 -1.26 -13.17 4.43
C GLN A 50 -2.06 -13.13 5.73
N LEU A 51 -3.24 -12.51 5.71
CA LEU A 51 -4.14 -12.34 6.85
C LEU A 51 -5.60 -12.61 6.43
N PRO A 52 -5.92 -13.83 5.94
CA PRO A 52 -7.22 -14.14 5.34
C PRO A 52 -8.39 -14.02 6.32
N GLU A 53 -8.12 -14.16 7.63
CA GLU A 53 -9.12 -14.03 8.69
C GLU A 53 -9.46 -12.57 9.03
N VAL A 54 -8.62 -11.61 8.58
CA VAL A 54 -8.80 -10.19 8.89
C VAL A 54 -9.77 -9.57 7.88
N PRO A 55 -10.88 -8.98 8.33
CA PRO A 55 -11.87 -8.38 7.44
C PRO A 55 -11.29 -7.13 6.76
N THR A 56 -11.87 -6.75 5.63
CA THR A 56 -11.62 -5.44 5.02
C THR A 56 -12.39 -4.35 5.78
N VAL A 57 -11.95 -3.10 5.65
CA VAL A 57 -12.69 -1.95 6.19
C VAL A 57 -14.08 -1.82 5.58
N LEU A 58 -14.29 -2.32 4.36
CA LEU A 58 -15.62 -2.38 3.72
C LEU A 58 -16.54 -3.38 4.43
N GLU A 59 -16.03 -4.56 4.78
CA GLU A 59 -16.80 -5.58 5.51
C GLU A 59 -17.18 -5.10 6.91
N THR A 60 -16.33 -4.28 7.54
CA THR A 60 -16.62 -3.68 8.84
C THR A 60 -17.63 -2.52 8.76
N ARG A 61 -17.93 -2.02 7.56
CA ARG A 61 -18.81 -0.87 7.30
C ARG A 61 -18.38 0.44 7.98
N VAL A 62 -17.12 0.53 8.40
CA VAL A 62 -16.56 1.76 9.00
C VAL A 62 -16.27 2.80 7.94
N VAL A 63 -15.85 2.36 6.75
CA VAL A 63 -15.64 3.23 5.59
C VAL A 63 -16.31 2.64 4.37
N SER A 64 -16.70 3.49 3.43
CA SER A 64 -17.34 3.10 2.17
C SER A 64 -16.38 3.04 0.98
N ASP A 65 -15.15 3.53 1.16
CA ASP A 65 -14.18 3.69 0.08
C ASP A 65 -12.82 3.08 0.50
N PRO A 66 -12.46 1.91 -0.06
CA PRO A 66 -11.20 1.25 0.28
C PRO A 66 -10.03 2.02 -0.31
N TYR A 67 -8.86 1.89 0.30
CA TYR A 67 -7.64 2.46 -0.22
C TYR A 67 -6.45 1.52 0.00
N ASP A 68 -5.56 1.51 -0.98
CA ASP A 68 -4.32 0.75 -0.94
C ASP A 68 -3.12 1.70 -1.03
N VAL A 69 -2.00 1.26 -0.45
CA VAL A 69 -0.71 1.89 -0.69
C VAL A 69 -0.05 1.17 -1.85
N TRP A 70 0.20 1.89 -2.92
CA TRP A 70 0.85 1.35 -4.10
C TRP A 70 2.28 1.88 -4.26
N TYR A 71 3.12 1.10 -4.94
CA TYR A 71 4.47 1.46 -5.37
C TYR A 71 4.55 1.36 -6.88
N GLY A 72 5.12 2.36 -7.52
CA GLY A 72 5.21 2.41 -8.97
C GLY A 72 6.50 3.02 -9.47
N LEU A 73 6.88 2.66 -10.70
CA LEU A 73 7.97 3.28 -11.42
C LEU A 73 7.44 4.46 -12.24
N LEU A 74 8.04 5.61 -12.07
CA LEU A 74 7.72 6.82 -12.84
C LEU A 74 8.97 7.32 -13.56
N SER A 75 8.77 7.95 -14.70
CA SER A 75 9.81 8.62 -15.47
C SER A 75 9.49 10.12 -15.62
N PRO A 76 10.47 10.98 -15.86
CA PRO A 76 10.20 12.37 -16.23
C PRO A 76 9.28 12.45 -17.45
N ALA A 77 8.41 13.46 -17.51
CA ALA A 77 7.44 13.62 -18.60
C ALA A 77 8.11 13.83 -19.99
N ALA A 78 9.34 14.34 -20.02
CA ALA A 78 10.09 14.60 -21.23
C ALA A 78 10.84 13.38 -21.80
N VAL A 79 10.68 12.18 -21.22
CA VAL A 79 11.32 10.97 -21.74
C VAL A 79 10.77 10.65 -23.13
N PRO A 80 11.63 10.41 -24.16
CA PRO A 80 11.18 10.06 -25.49
C PRO A 80 10.36 8.76 -25.49
N ALA A 81 9.28 8.72 -26.30
CA ALA A 81 8.36 7.58 -26.36
C ALA A 81 9.06 6.22 -26.54
N PRO A 82 10.07 6.05 -27.44
CA PRO A 82 10.75 4.76 -27.60
C PRO A 82 11.48 4.28 -26.33
N VAL A 83 12.01 5.23 -25.53
CA VAL A 83 12.66 4.91 -24.25
C VAL A 83 11.62 4.49 -23.21
N LEU A 84 10.49 5.21 -23.16
CA LEU A 84 9.38 4.87 -22.28
C LEU A 84 8.81 3.47 -22.57
N GLU A 85 8.58 3.16 -23.87
CA GLU A 85 8.12 1.82 -24.29
C GLU A 85 9.09 0.72 -23.85
N ARG A 86 10.40 0.94 -24.03
CA ARG A 86 11.42 -0.02 -23.60
C ARG A 86 11.43 -0.21 -22.08
N LEU A 87 11.28 0.86 -21.32
CA LEU A 87 11.16 0.78 -19.85
C LEU A 87 9.92 0.00 -19.42
N GLN A 88 8.78 0.24 -20.06
CA GLN A 88 7.53 -0.48 -19.78
C GLN A 88 7.66 -1.97 -20.10
N GLN A 89 8.24 -2.33 -21.25
CA GLN A 89 8.47 -3.72 -21.63
C GLN A 89 9.42 -4.42 -20.64
N ALA A 90 10.53 -3.77 -20.29
CA ALA A 90 11.48 -4.32 -19.33
C ALA A 90 10.85 -4.51 -17.93
N SER A 91 10.06 -3.54 -17.47
CA SER A 91 9.35 -3.64 -16.20
C SER A 91 8.34 -4.77 -16.22
N ALA A 92 7.55 -4.91 -17.30
CA ALA A 92 6.59 -6.00 -17.44
C ALA A 92 7.27 -7.37 -17.45
N GLN A 93 8.42 -7.48 -18.14
CA GLN A 93 9.21 -8.72 -18.16
C GLN A 93 9.77 -9.08 -16.80
N VAL A 94 10.33 -8.11 -16.07
CA VAL A 94 10.86 -8.32 -14.71
C VAL A 94 9.75 -8.76 -13.76
N MET A 95 8.54 -8.22 -13.90
CA MET A 95 7.38 -8.60 -13.08
C MET A 95 6.86 -10.02 -13.38
N GLN A 96 7.32 -10.68 -14.45
CA GLN A 96 7.01 -12.09 -14.73
C GLN A 96 8.04 -13.05 -14.12
N ASP A 97 9.18 -12.55 -13.64
CA ASP A 97 10.20 -13.38 -13.00
C ASP A 97 9.66 -14.05 -11.74
N ALA A 98 9.70 -15.39 -11.72
CA ALA A 98 9.10 -16.18 -10.66
C ALA A 98 9.79 -15.97 -9.29
N ASP A 99 11.12 -15.83 -9.29
CA ASP A 99 11.90 -15.64 -8.06
C ASP A 99 11.65 -14.25 -7.46
N LEU A 100 11.59 -13.24 -8.31
CA LEU A 100 11.24 -11.88 -7.85
C LEU A 100 9.82 -11.85 -7.29
N ARG A 101 8.85 -12.45 -7.99
CA ARG A 101 7.46 -12.52 -7.51
C ARG A 101 7.37 -13.20 -6.16
N ALA A 102 8.02 -14.36 -6.00
CA ALA A 102 8.02 -15.09 -4.73
C ALA A 102 8.63 -14.27 -3.59
N ARG A 103 9.74 -13.57 -3.84
CA ARG A 103 10.36 -12.67 -2.85
C ARG A 103 9.48 -11.50 -2.46
N LEU A 104 8.84 -10.85 -3.43
CA LEU A 104 7.95 -9.71 -3.16
C LEU A 104 6.70 -10.16 -2.40
N GLN A 105 6.08 -11.29 -2.80
CA GLN A 105 4.94 -11.86 -2.08
C GLN A 105 5.32 -12.25 -0.65
N LYS A 106 6.48 -12.90 -0.45
CA LYS A 106 6.98 -13.21 0.89
C LYS A 106 7.23 -11.94 1.73
N ALA A 107 7.61 -10.84 1.09
CA ALA A 107 7.78 -9.54 1.74
C ALA A 107 6.44 -8.80 1.98
N GLY A 108 5.30 -9.39 1.60
CA GLY A 108 3.97 -8.83 1.85
C GLY A 108 3.43 -7.90 0.78
N TYR A 109 4.03 -7.91 -0.41
CA TYR A 109 3.54 -7.12 -1.54
C TYR A 109 2.60 -7.94 -2.42
N GLU A 110 1.46 -7.37 -2.75
CA GLU A 110 0.58 -7.87 -3.80
C GLU A 110 1.02 -7.30 -5.15
N LEU A 111 1.24 -8.19 -6.12
CA LEU A 111 1.79 -7.80 -7.41
C LEU A 111 0.67 -7.61 -8.43
N ARG A 112 0.55 -6.40 -8.94
CA ARG A 112 -0.36 -6.05 -10.04
C ARG A 112 0.46 -5.62 -11.26
N THR A 113 0.04 -6.07 -12.42
CA THR A 113 0.55 -5.56 -13.70
C THR A 113 -0.56 -4.72 -14.33
N VAL A 114 -0.31 -3.43 -14.46
CA VAL A 114 -1.24 -2.48 -15.08
C VAL A 114 -0.53 -1.73 -16.20
N SER A 115 -1.27 -1.26 -17.18
CA SER A 115 -0.74 -0.38 -18.22
C SER A 115 -0.40 1.00 -17.65
N ALA A 116 0.48 1.75 -18.34
CA ALA A 116 0.80 3.12 -17.94
C ALA A 116 -0.43 4.04 -17.94
N ALA A 117 -1.38 3.81 -18.84
CA ALA A 117 -2.62 4.58 -18.92
C ALA A 117 -3.53 4.31 -17.71
N GLU A 118 -3.68 3.05 -17.31
CA GLU A 118 -4.43 2.65 -16.12
C GLU A 118 -3.78 3.18 -14.85
N PHE A 119 -2.45 3.03 -14.74
CA PHE A 119 -1.70 3.57 -13.60
C PHE A 119 -1.82 5.09 -13.49
N GLY A 120 -1.70 5.82 -14.62
CA GLY A 120 -1.92 7.26 -14.65
C GLY A 120 -3.34 7.67 -14.24
N THR A 121 -4.34 6.83 -14.49
CA THR A 121 -5.72 7.06 -14.03
C THR A 121 -5.85 6.81 -12.52
N GLU A 122 -5.22 5.77 -12.00
CA GLU A 122 -5.16 5.51 -10.55
C GLU A 122 -4.50 6.66 -9.80
N ILE A 123 -3.36 7.17 -10.29
CA ILE A 123 -2.67 8.31 -9.68
C ILE A 123 -3.58 9.54 -9.61
N ARG A 124 -4.28 9.88 -10.70
CA ARG A 124 -5.20 11.03 -10.70
C ARG A 124 -6.34 10.84 -9.71
N ARG A 125 -6.96 9.66 -9.69
CA ARG A 125 -8.03 9.34 -8.75
C ARG A 125 -7.58 9.48 -7.30
N ASP A 126 -6.37 9.01 -6.98
CA ASP A 126 -5.83 9.10 -5.63
C ASP A 126 -5.47 10.53 -5.25
N LEU A 127 -4.91 11.32 -6.17
CA LEU A 127 -4.68 12.74 -5.95
C LEU A 127 -5.98 13.49 -5.61
N ASP A 128 -7.05 13.26 -6.37
CA ASP A 128 -8.36 13.87 -6.13
C ASP A 128 -8.95 13.41 -4.78
N ARG A 129 -8.83 12.12 -4.46
CA ARG A 129 -9.28 11.55 -3.19
C ARG A 129 -8.56 12.21 -2.02
N TRP A 130 -7.23 12.13 -2.00
CA TRP A 130 -6.45 12.63 -0.89
C TRP A 130 -6.52 14.14 -0.73
N THR A 131 -6.67 14.88 -1.83
CA THR A 131 -6.94 16.34 -1.78
C THR A 131 -8.24 16.61 -1.00
N ARG A 132 -9.31 15.87 -1.28
CA ARG A 132 -10.58 16.02 -0.55
C ARG A 132 -10.44 15.63 0.93
N VAL A 133 -9.78 14.51 1.21
CA VAL A 133 -9.57 14.03 2.60
C VAL A 133 -8.79 15.06 3.41
N VAL A 134 -7.69 15.60 2.88
CA VAL A 134 -6.88 16.63 3.54
C VAL A 134 -7.70 17.88 3.83
N GLN A 135 -8.50 18.33 2.86
CA GLN A 135 -9.37 19.50 3.03
C GLN A 135 -10.45 19.26 4.10
N GLN A 136 -11.11 18.10 4.06
CA GLN A 136 -12.17 17.77 5.02
C GLN A 136 -11.65 17.56 6.43
N ALA A 137 -10.44 17.02 6.56
CA ALA A 137 -9.80 16.79 7.86
C ALA A 137 -9.12 18.05 8.45
N GLY A 138 -9.08 19.17 7.70
CA GLY A 138 -8.42 20.40 8.15
C GLY A 138 -6.91 20.24 8.35
N ILE A 139 -6.27 19.33 7.60
CA ILE A 139 -4.82 19.09 7.71
C ILE A 139 -4.10 20.24 6.99
N GLU A 140 -3.33 21.00 7.75
CA GLU A 140 -2.48 22.07 7.20
C GLU A 140 -1.32 21.47 6.40
N ARG A 141 -1.00 22.10 5.28
CA ARG A 141 0.19 21.73 4.49
C ARG A 141 1.41 22.36 5.15
N GLU A 142 2.37 21.54 5.51
CA GLU A 142 3.71 22.02 5.89
C GLU A 142 4.48 22.54 4.67
#